data_7bdce3d044d339497b55e17926532624
#
_entry.id   7bdce3d044d339497b55e17926532624
#
_cell.length_a   1.000
_cell.length_b   1.000
_cell.length_c   1.000
_cell.angle_alpha   90.00
_cell.angle_beta   90.00
_cell.angle_gamma   90.00
#
_symmetry.space_group_name_H-M   'P 1'
#
loop_
_entity.id
_entity.type
_entity.pdbx_description
1 polymer ?
#
loop_
_entity_poly.entity_id
_entity_poly.type
_entity_poly.pdbx_seq_one_letter_code
_entity_poly.pdbx_strand_id
1 'polypeptide(L)'
;MTHNRRDMLGLAAATLAIGAMPAAAQETQQRYGLIGQMLAKPGERDALVGYLKDAMGAMPGCLSYVVALDTGNADAIWITEIWDSRQSHAASLKLPAVQAAIAKARPIIAGFPQHFETVPVAGI
;
A
#
# COMPACT_ATOMS: atom_id res chain seq x y z
N MET A 1 -25.67 -14.57 30.69
CA MET A 1 -25.04 -14.26 30.84
C MET A 1 -24.57 -14.34 30.74
N THR A 2 -25.09 -14.54 30.93
CA THR A 2 -24.47 -14.37 31.09
C THR A 2 -23.90 -14.40 30.95
N HIS A 3 -23.99 -14.48 31.48
CA HIS A 3 -23.12 -14.36 31.58
C HIS A 3 -22.50 -14.29 31.66
N ASN A 4 -22.95 -14.48 31.59
CA ASN A 4 -22.33 -14.23 32.02
C ASN A 4 -21.76 -14.04 32.12
N ARG A 5 -21.84 -13.99 32.09
CA ARG A 5 -21.09 -13.76 32.35
C ARG A 5 -20.31 -13.50 32.54
N ARG A 6 -20.64 -13.58 32.63
CA ARG A 6 -19.83 -13.25 33.04
C ARG A 6 -18.94 -13.09 33.08
N ASP A 7 -19.40 -13.23 33.20
CA ASP A 7 -18.46 -12.91 33.47
C ASP A 7 -17.67 -12.79 33.31
N MET A 8 -17.66 -12.76 33.29
CA MET A 8 -16.68 -12.48 33.33
C MET A 8 -15.96 -12.15 33.33
N LEU A 9 -16.18 -12.23 33.55
CA LEU A 9 -15.24 -11.67 33.75
C LEU A 9 -14.42 -11.38 33.84
N GLY A 10 -14.63 -11.48 34.08
CA GLY A 10 -13.78 -10.91 34.29
C GLY A 10 -13.09 -10.70 34.08
N LEU A 11 -12.94 -10.75 34.13
CA LEU A 11 -12.02 -10.22 34.03
C LEU A 11 -11.43 -9.78 33.78
N ALA A 12 -11.55 -9.78 33.92
CA ALA A 12 -10.91 -9.03 33.80
C ALA A 12 -10.31 -8.61 33.56
N ALA A 13 -10.26 -8.60 33.92
CA ALA A 13 -9.70 -7.84 33.68
C ALA A 13 -8.96 -7.55 33.26
N ALA A 14 -8.87 -7.63 33.54
CA ALA A 14 -8.17 -7.00 33.13
C ALA A 14 -7.61 -6.88 32.50
N THR A 15 -7.75 -6.96 32.62
CA THR A 15 -7.28 -6.49 31.99
C THR A 15 -7.01 -6.20 31.29
N LEU A 16 -7.29 -6.22 31.41
CA LEU A 16 -7.05 -5.62 30.76
C LEU A 16 -6.72 -4.89 30.27
N ALA A 17 -6.91 -4.78 30.77
CA ALA A 17 -6.58 -3.72 30.20
C ALA A 17 -5.53 -3.66 29.30
N ILE A 18 -5.16 -4.29 29.24
CA ILE A 18 -4.41 -4.29 28.49
C ILE A 18 -4.45 -4.34 27.27
N GLY A 19 -4.78 -4.77 27.37
CA GLY A 19 -4.73 -4.95 26.47
C GLY A 19 -5.17 -4.49 25.64
N ALA A 20 -5.48 -4.05 26.15
CA ALA A 20 -6.19 -3.59 25.19
C ALA A 20 -5.41 -2.75 24.31
N MET A 21 -4.80 -3.33 23.41
CA MET A 21 -4.22 -2.62 22.34
C MET A 21 -5.35 -2.10 21.47
N PRO A 22 -5.37 -0.80 21.19
CA PRO A 22 -6.38 -0.24 20.32
C PRO A 22 -6.34 -0.86 18.94
N ALA A 23 -7.49 -1.03 18.32
CA ALA A 23 -7.56 -1.58 16.96
C ALA A 23 -6.74 -0.75 15.97
N ALA A 24 -6.73 0.57 16.14
CA ALA A 24 -5.95 1.45 15.27
C ALA A 24 -4.45 1.15 15.36
N ALA A 25 -3.94 0.86 16.56
CA ALA A 25 -2.53 0.53 16.72
C ALA A 25 -2.22 -0.82 16.07
N GLN A 26 -3.14 -1.78 16.14
CA GLN A 26 -2.96 -3.05 15.45
C GLN A 26 -2.94 -2.87 13.95
N GLU A 27 -3.78 -2.00 13.42
CA GLU A 27 -3.81 -1.72 11.99
C GLU A 27 -2.51 -1.09 11.51
N THR A 28 -1.93 -0.17 12.31
CA THR A 28 -0.69 0.48 11.93
C THR A 28 0.48 -0.47 11.90
N GLN A 29 0.40 -1.59 12.63
CA GLN A 29 1.44 -2.61 12.64
C GLN A 29 1.23 -3.67 11.55
N GLN A 30 0.08 -3.68 10.93
CA GLN A 30 -0.21 -4.63 9.87
C GLN A 30 0.43 -4.16 8.57
N ARG A 31 1.11 -5.08 7.90
CA ARG A 31 1.67 -4.78 6.59
C ARG A 31 0.57 -4.49 5.59
N TYR A 32 0.90 -3.70 4.62
CA TYR A 32 -0.04 -3.21 3.61
C TYR A 32 0.52 -3.47 2.23
N GLY A 33 -0.24 -4.19 1.41
CA GLY A 33 0.16 -4.50 0.06
C GLY A 33 -0.79 -3.90 -0.96
N LEU A 34 -0.22 -3.51 -2.09
CA LEU A 34 -0.97 -3.01 -3.24
C LEU A 34 -0.49 -3.71 -4.49
N ILE A 35 -1.44 -4.10 -5.34
CA ILE A 35 -1.17 -4.64 -6.66
C ILE A 35 -2.01 -3.85 -7.63
N GLY A 36 -1.39 -3.16 -8.57
CA GLY A 36 -2.13 -2.32 -9.50
C GLY A 36 -1.61 -2.41 -10.92
N GLN A 37 -2.54 -2.34 -11.86
CA GLN A 37 -2.21 -2.21 -13.27
C GLN A 37 -2.43 -0.75 -13.67
N MET A 38 -1.45 -0.17 -14.34
CA MET A 38 -1.53 1.18 -14.85
C MET A 38 -1.40 1.12 -16.36
N LEU A 39 -2.29 1.80 -17.05
CA LEU A 39 -2.28 1.84 -18.51
C LEU A 39 -1.79 3.21 -18.94
N ALA A 40 -0.69 3.21 -19.70
CA ALA A 40 -0.17 4.43 -20.31
C ALA A 40 -0.91 4.70 -21.64
N LYS A 41 -0.90 5.95 -22.06
CA LYS A 41 -1.33 6.28 -23.41
C LYS A 41 -0.40 5.59 -24.41
N PRO A 42 -0.89 5.32 -25.63
CA PRO A 42 -0.10 4.55 -26.63
C PRO A 42 1.30 5.11 -26.79
N GLY A 43 2.30 4.23 -26.64
CA GLY A 43 3.70 4.59 -26.82
C GLY A 43 4.36 5.30 -25.65
N GLU A 44 3.63 5.53 -24.54
CA GLU A 44 4.15 6.30 -23.40
C GLU A 44 4.57 5.43 -22.21
N ARG A 45 4.55 4.09 -22.37
CA ARG A 45 4.87 3.22 -21.25
C ARG A 45 6.26 3.42 -20.70
N ASP A 46 7.26 3.58 -21.56
CA ASP A 46 8.64 3.77 -21.09
C ASP A 46 8.81 5.07 -20.33
N ALA A 47 8.16 6.14 -20.78
CA ALA A 47 8.17 7.42 -20.06
C ALA A 47 7.52 7.27 -18.68
N LEU A 48 6.40 6.55 -18.61
CA LEU A 48 5.71 6.30 -17.35
C LEU A 48 6.61 5.54 -16.37
N VAL A 49 7.28 4.49 -16.84
CA VAL A 49 8.24 3.74 -16.02
C VAL A 49 9.34 4.66 -15.49
N GLY A 50 9.85 5.55 -16.34
CA GLY A 50 10.89 6.51 -15.94
C GLY A 50 10.42 7.42 -14.81
N TYR A 51 9.21 7.95 -14.91
CA TYR A 51 8.68 8.82 -13.84
C TYR A 51 8.49 8.05 -12.53
N LEU A 52 8.04 6.81 -12.60
CA LEU A 52 7.90 5.99 -11.39
C LEU A 52 9.25 5.68 -10.75
N LYS A 53 10.27 5.42 -11.57
CA LYS A 53 11.62 5.22 -11.04
C LYS A 53 12.12 6.44 -10.27
N ASP A 54 11.84 7.63 -10.77
CA ASP A 54 12.25 8.86 -10.10
C ASP A 54 11.61 9.00 -8.72
N ALA A 55 10.43 8.41 -8.52
CA ALA A 55 9.74 8.47 -7.25
C ALA A 55 10.22 7.40 -6.26
N MET A 56 10.99 6.41 -6.71
CA MET A 56 11.33 5.23 -5.91
C MET A 56 12.49 5.47 -4.93
N GLY A 57 12.88 6.69 -4.70
CA GLY A 57 13.95 7.00 -3.77
C GLY A 57 13.56 6.73 -2.33
N ALA A 58 13.85 7.67 -1.44
CA ALA A 58 13.56 7.51 -0.03
C ALA A 58 12.05 7.55 0.21
N MET A 59 11.47 6.39 0.44
CA MET A 59 10.05 6.23 0.82
C MET A 59 9.99 5.47 2.14
N PRO A 60 9.97 6.18 3.28
CA PRO A 60 10.00 5.52 4.59
C PRO A 60 8.84 4.52 4.75
N GLY A 61 9.19 3.34 5.23
CA GLY A 61 8.21 2.27 5.43
C GLY A 61 7.94 1.42 4.20
N CYS A 62 8.50 1.76 3.05
CA CYS A 62 8.36 0.93 1.86
C CYS A 62 9.31 -0.28 1.95
N LEU A 63 8.74 -1.47 1.96
CA LEU A 63 9.51 -2.72 2.06
C LEU A 63 9.84 -3.30 0.69
N SER A 64 8.97 -3.08 -0.29
CA SER A 64 9.16 -3.56 -1.65
C SER A 64 8.34 -2.73 -2.61
N TYR A 65 8.91 -2.39 -3.74
CA TYR A 65 8.23 -1.63 -4.79
C TYR A 65 8.75 -2.14 -6.13
N VAL A 66 7.90 -2.82 -6.87
CA VAL A 66 8.28 -3.45 -8.14
C VAL A 66 7.40 -2.92 -9.25
N VAL A 67 8.04 -2.41 -10.29
CA VAL A 67 7.36 -2.01 -11.53
C VAL A 67 7.72 -3.04 -12.59
N ALA A 68 6.71 -3.66 -13.17
CA ALA A 68 6.92 -4.71 -14.17
C ALA A 68 6.12 -4.37 -15.43
N LEU A 69 6.68 -4.72 -16.57
CA LEU A 69 5.99 -4.56 -17.85
C LEU A 69 4.97 -5.69 -18.03
N ASP A 70 3.75 -5.35 -18.42
CA ASP A 70 2.75 -6.35 -18.79
C ASP A 70 3.20 -7.01 -20.10
N THR A 71 3.26 -8.33 -20.13
CA THR A 71 3.71 -9.05 -21.34
C THR A 71 2.62 -9.16 -22.39
N GLY A 72 1.37 -8.96 -22.03
CA GLY A 72 0.24 -9.07 -22.94
C GLY A 72 -0.30 -7.73 -23.42
N ASN A 73 0.19 -6.60 -22.89
CA ASN A 73 -0.27 -5.27 -23.26
C ASN A 73 0.91 -4.32 -23.28
N ALA A 74 1.26 -3.84 -24.46
CA ALA A 74 2.46 -3.01 -24.67
C ALA A 74 2.39 -1.66 -23.96
N ASP A 75 1.20 -1.22 -23.53
CA ASP A 75 1.02 0.07 -22.85
C ASP A 75 0.77 -0.07 -21.35
N ALA A 76 0.74 -1.29 -20.83
CA ALA A 76 0.42 -1.54 -19.43
C ALA A 76 1.64 -1.93 -18.61
N ILE A 77 1.61 -1.52 -17.33
CA ILE A 77 2.58 -1.93 -16.32
C ILE A 77 1.82 -2.47 -15.12
N TRP A 78 2.51 -3.28 -14.33
CA TRP A 78 2.03 -3.73 -13.03
C TRP A 78 2.95 -3.18 -11.94
N ILE A 79 2.34 -2.69 -10.87
CA ILE A 79 3.07 -2.18 -9.71
C ILE A 79 2.66 -3.05 -8.54
N THR A 80 3.66 -3.61 -7.85
CA THR A 80 3.45 -4.38 -6.63
C THR A 80 4.19 -3.69 -5.51
N GLU A 81 3.47 -3.30 -4.46
CA GLU A 81 4.03 -2.56 -3.34
C GLU A 81 3.77 -3.30 -2.05
N ILE A 82 4.75 -3.29 -1.16
CA ILE A 82 4.59 -3.78 0.20
C ILE A 82 5.14 -2.73 1.15
N TRP A 83 4.31 -2.35 2.11
CA TRP A 83 4.60 -1.31 3.10
C TRP A 83 4.51 -1.88 4.50
N ASP A 84 5.24 -1.27 5.45
CA ASP A 84 5.14 -1.68 6.84
C ASP A 84 3.77 -1.36 7.43
N SER A 85 3.06 -0.36 6.87
CA SER A 85 1.73 0.03 7.30
C SER A 85 1.01 0.80 6.20
N ARG A 86 -0.31 0.86 6.31
CA ARG A 86 -1.14 1.70 5.44
C ARG A 86 -0.75 3.17 5.58
N GLN A 87 -0.41 3.60 6.79
CA GLN A 87 -0.05 4.98 7.06
C GLN A 87 1.25 5.39 6.37
N SER A 88 2.23 4.50 6.31
CA SER A 88 3.47 4.78 5.60
C SER A 88 3.22 4.99 4.10
N HIS A 89 2.35 4.16 3.51
CA HIS A 89 1.94 4.36 2.12
C HIS A 89 1.27 5.72 1.94
N ALA A 90 0.32 6.06 2.80
CA ALA A 90 -0.38 7.34 2.71
C ALA A 90 0.58 8.52 2.83
N ALA A 91 1.56 8.41 3.73
CA ALA A 91 2.57 9.46 3.92
C ALA A 91 3.45 9.62 2.68
N SER A 92 3.74 8.52 1.97
CA SER A 92 4.57 8.57 0.77
C SER A 92 3.96 9.45 -0.32
N LEU A 93 2.64 9.51 -0.40
CA LEU A 93 1.95 10.29 -1.40
C LEU A 93 2.12 11.80 -1.20
N LYS A 94 2.66 12.22 -0.05
CA LYS A 94 2.92 13.63 0.27
C LYS A 94 4.38 14.00 0.05
N LEU A 95 5.24 13.05 -0.28
CA LEU A 95 6.65 13.34 -0.52
C LEU A 95 6.82 14.15 -1.80
N PRO A 96 7.69 15.18 -1.79
CA PRO A 96 7.86 16.03 -2.96
C PRO A 96 8.25 15.26 -4.23
N ALA A 97 9.14 14.27 -4.12
CA ALA A 97 9.56 13.48 -5.28
C ALA A 97 8.42 12.66 -5.85
N VAL A 98 7.56 12.12 -4.98
CA VAL A 98 6.39 11.34 -5.39
C VAL A 98 5.37 12.25 -6.07
N GLN A 99 5.11 13.42 -5.47
CA GLN A 99 4.17 14.37 -6.07
C GLN A 99 4.66 14.89 -7.43
N ALA A 100 5.96 15.13 -7.56
CA ALA A 100 6.53 15.55 -8.83
C ALA A 100 6.36 14.46 -9.90
N ALA A 101 6.59 13.19 -9.54
CA ALA A 101 6.42 12.08 -10.45
C ALA A 101 4.96 11.91 -10.87
N ILE A 102 4.03 12.04 -9.92
CA ILE A 102 2.60 11.98 -10.21
C ILE A 102 2.19 13.08 -11.19
N ALA A 103 2.68 14.29 -10.97
CA ALA A 103 2.36 15.42 -11.85
C ALA A 103 2.85 15.17 -13.28
N LYS A 104 4.02 14.58 -13.45
CA LYS A 104 4.55 14.25 -14.76
C LYS A 104 3.83 13.07 -15.40
N ALA A 105 3.45 12.09 -14.60
CA ALA A 105 2.81 10.87 -15.10
C ALA A 105 1.35 11.09 -15.49
N ARG A 106 0.64 11.98 -14.79
CA ARG A 106 -0.79 12.15 -14.96
C ARG A 106 -1.20 12.36 -16.43
N PRO A 107 -0.53 13.23 -17.20
CA PRO A 107 -0.93 13.44 -18.60
C PRO A 107 -0.77 12.24 -19.50
N ILE A 108 0.06 11.26 -19.14
CA ILE A 108 0.33 10.09 -19.99
C ILE A 108 -0.32 8.81 -19.46
N ILE A 109 -1.09 8.89 -18.38
CA ILE A 109 -1.84 7.75 -17.88
C ILE A 109 -3.21 7.72 -18.57
N ALA A 110 -3.56 6.55 -19.15
CA ALA A 110 -4.85 6.35 -19.77
C ALA A 110 -5.87 5.75 -18.78
N GLY A 111 -5.41 5.03 -17.76
CA GLY A 111 -6.32 4.46 -16.78
C GLY A 111 -5.63 3.52 -15.81
N PHE A 112 -6.46 3.01 -14.90
CA PHE A 112 -6.06 2.06 -13.86
C PHE A 112 -7.02 0.87 -13.89
N PRO A 113 -6.85 -0.07 -14.85
CA PRO A 113 -7.82 -1.15 -15.05
C PRO A 113 -7.96 -2.09 -13.85
N GLN A 114 -6.90 -2.30 -13.09
CA GLN A 114 -6.88 -3.25 -11.97
C GLN A 114 -6.24 -2.59 -10.76
N HIS A 115 -6.82 -2.83 -9.58
CA HIS A 115 -6.27 -2.31 -8.33
C HIS A 115 -6.77 -3.18 -7.17
N PHE A 116 -5.83 -3.70 -6.37
CA PHE A 116 -6.15 -4.60 -5.26
C PHE A 116 -5.33 -4.24 -4.04
N GLU A 117 -5.94 -4.34 -2.86
CA GLU A 117 -5.25 -4.25 -1.59
C GLU A 117 -5.06 -5.66 -1.04
N THR A 118 -3.92 -5.89 -0.41
CA THR A 118 -3.58 -7.18 0.19
C THR A 118 -2.99 -6.99 1.58
N VAL A 119 -2.92 -8.08 2.32
CA VAL A 119 -2.20 -8.12 3.59
C VAL A 119 -1.05 -9.11 3.43
N PRO A 120 0.17 -8.64 3.24
CA PRO A 120 1.33 -9.54 3.13
C PRO A 120 1.55 -10.31 4.42
N VAL A 121 1.77 -11.61 4.32
CA VAL A 121 1.95 -12.49 5.48
C VAL A 121 3.25 -13.26 5.44
N ALA A 122 3.94 -13.30 4.31
CA ALA A 122 5.20 -14.02 4.17
C ALA A 122 5.97 -13.49 2.96
N GLY A 123 7.28 -13.70 2.94
CA GLY A 123 8.13 -13.35 1.80
C GLY A 123 8.90 -12.05 1.95
N ILE A 124 8.59 -11.27 2.94
CA ILE A 124 9.28 -10.00 3.23
C ILE A 124 9.64 -9.94 4.70
#